data_5abceff75c7fede0c959749b68be14d2
#
_entry.id   5abceff75c7fede0c959749b68be14d2
#
_cell.length_a   1.000
_cell.length_b   1.000
_cell.length_c   1.000
_cell.angle_alpha   90.00
_cell.angle_beta   90.00
_cell.angle_gamma   90.00
#
_symmetry.space_group_name_H-M   'P 1'
#
loop_
_entity.id
_entity.type
_entity.pdbx_description
1 polymer ?
#
loop_
_entity_poly.entity_id
_entity_poly.type
_entity_poly.pdbx_seq_one_letter_code
_entity_poly.pdbx_strand_id
1 'polypeptide(L)'
;MSKKLYFISGLPRSGSTLLAAILRQNPYFHAAMSSPLAGLFSSLLESMSSRNEGSVLINEQQRKDVLKGVFDNFYASQEEAVIFDTNRQWCAKLPALKQLHPDAKIICCVRNVAWVMNSFEKSFRKNALQNNKMFNNAAESNTVYSRLDTLGQRDRVVDFAWSALKEAFYSEHSS
;
A
#
# COMPACT_ATOMS: atom_id res chain seq x y z
N MET A 1 14.15 -15.55 16.44
CA MET A 1 13.41 -16.28 15.38
C MET A 1 13.22 -15.33 14.19
N SER A 2 13.41 -15.81 12.96
CA SER A 2 13.12 -15.00 11.77
C SER A 2 11.60 -14.75 11.70
N LYS A 3 11.18 -13.47 11.65
CA LYS A 3 9.79 -13.09 11.49
C LYS A 3 9.30 -13.38 10.08
N LYS A 4 8.08 -13.88 9.94
CA LYS A 4 7.45 -14.04 8.63
C LYS A 4 6.74 -12.74 8.27
N LEU A 5 7.10 -12.15 7.14
CA LEU A 5 6.50 -10.91 6.64
C LEU A 5 5.52 -11.24 5.51
N TYR A 6 4.29 -10.77 5.64
CA TYR A 6 3.25 -10.83 4.62
C TYR A 6 2.68 -9.43 4.36
N PHE A 7 2.02 -9.25 3.24
CA PHE A 7 1.54 -7.93 2.82
C PHE A 7 0.03 -7.96 2.56
N ILE A 8 -0.66 -6.91 3.00
CA ILE A 8 -2.06 -6.68 2.68
C ILE A 8 -2.14 -5.44 1.79
N SER A 9 -2.73 -5.58 0.62
CA SER A 9 -2.85 -4.53 -0.39
C SER A 9 -4.24 -4.54 -1.03
N GLY A 10 -4.41 -3.84 -2.15
CA GLY A 10 -5.62 -3.83 -2.95
C GLY A 10 -6.35 -2.50 -2.93
N LEU A 11 -7.64 -2.52 -3.28
CA LEU A 11 -8.45 -1.31 -3.44
C LEU A 11 -8.70 -0.62 -2.10
N PRO A 12 -8.75 0.72 -2.08
CA PRO A 12 -9.21 1.44 -0.91
C PRO A 12 -10.67 1.07 -0.62
N ARG A 13 -11.07 1.11 0.65
CA ARG A 13 -12.45 0.79 1.08
C ARG A 13 -12.89 -0.65 0.74
N SER A 14 -11.96 -1.55 0.44
CA SER A 14 -12.24 -2.96 0.12
C SER A 14 -12.25 -3.89 1.33
N GLY A 15 -11.99 -3.38 2.53
CA GLY A 15 -12.05 -4.17 3.77
C GLY A 15 -10.68 -4.53 4.35
N SER A 16 -9.57 -4.04 3.81
CA SER A 16 -8.22 -4.29 4.35
C SER A 16 -8.08 -3.95 5.84
N THR A 17 -8.68 -2.84 6.28
CA THR A 17 -8.71 -2.46 7.70
C THR A 17 -9.44 -3.48 8.58
N LEU A 18 -10.57 -4.02 8.09
CA LEU A 18 -11.31 -5.07 8.81
C LEU A 18 -10.51 -6.38 8.85
N LEU A 19 -9.90 -6.75 7.72
CA LEU A 19 -9.04 -7.92 7.65
C LEU A 19 -7.88 -7.81 8.65
N ALA A 20 -7.17 -6.67 8.68
CA ALA A 20 -6.11 -6.44 9.65
C ALA A 20 -6.60 -6.54 11.10
N ALA A 21 -7.78 -6.01 11.41
CA ALA A 21 -8.39 -6.10 12.73
C ALA A 21 -8.72 -7.55 13.12
N ILE A 22 -9.19 -8.37 12.18
CA ILE A 22 -9.47 -9.80 12.40
C ILE A 22 -8.15 -10.56 12.62
N LEU A 23 -7.16 -10.35 11.79
CA LEU A 23 -5.85 -11.01 11.92
C LEU A 23 -5.19 -10.71 13.27
N ARG A 24 -5.29 -9.46 13.73
CA ARG A 24 -4.72 -9.03 15.02
C ARG A 24 -5.36 -9.67 16.24
N GLN A 25 -6.50 -10.36 16.11
CA GLN A 25 -7.09 -11.15 17.20
C GLN A 25 -6.27 -12.39 17.52
N ASN A 26 -5.43 -12.84 16.60
CA ASN A 26 -4.48 -13.91 16.86
C ASN A 26 -3.23 -13.32 17.55
N PRO A 27 -2.86 -13.80 18.75
CA PRO A 27 -1.72 -13.27 19.52
C PRO A 27 -0.34 -13.44 18.84
N TYR A 28 -0.26 -14.32 17.84
CA TYR A 28 0.99 -14.53 17.08
C TYR A 28 1.11 -13.59 15.87
N PHE A 29 0.11 -12.75 15.60
CA PHE A 29 0.05 -11.91 14.40
C PHE A 29 0.08 -10.43 14.75
N HIS A 30 1.06 -9.73 14.22
CA HIS A 30 1.02 -8.29 14.12
C HIS A 30 0.32 -7.89 12.82
N ALA A 31 -0.76 -7.10 12.91
CA ALA A 31 -1.46 -6.57 11.75
C ALA A 31 -1.94 -5.14 12.02
N ALA A 32 -1.29 -4.16 11.41
CA ALA A 32 -1.67 -2.76 11.48
C ALA A 32 -2.65 -2.38 10.37
N MET A 33 -3.51 -1.39 10.63
CA MET A 33 -4.47 -0.89 9.64
C MET A 33 -3.79 -0.19 8.46
N SER A 34 -2.60 0.34 8.66
CA SER A 34 -1.76 0.98 7.66
C SER A 34 -0.33 1.06 8.17
N SER A 35 0.64 1.13 7.27
CA SER A 35 2.05 1.25 7.56
C SER A 35 2.67 2.37 6.71
N PRO A 36 3.66 3.13 7.23
CA PRO A 36 4.43 4.08 6.45
C PRO A 36 5.48 3.42 5.55
N LEU A 37 5.73 2.12 5.71
CA LEU A 37 6.84 1.43 5.06
C LEU A 37 6.82 1.51 3.54
N ALA A 38 5.64 1.44 2.90
CA ALA A 38 5.56 1.53 1.44
C ALA A 38 6.02 2.90 0.92
N GLY A 39 5.76 3.98 1.66
CA GLY A 39 6.28 5.31 1.36
C GLY A 39 7.80 5.41 1.54
N LEU A 40 8.30 4.96 2.68
CA LEU A 40 9.74 4.92 2.97
C LEU A 40 10.49 4.07 1.93
N PHE A 41 9.97 2.89 1.64
CA PHE A 41 10.50 2.00 0.62
C PHE A 41 10.58 2.68 -0.75
N SER A 42 9.50 3.35 -1.18
CA SER A 42 9.46 4.04 -2.47
C SER A 42 10.46 5.19 -2.53
N SER A 43 10.57 6.00 -1.48
CA SER A 43 11.52 7.11 -1.40
C SER A 43 12.97 6.62 -1.43
N LEU A 44 13.30 5.55 -0.71
CA LEU A 44 14.63 4.96 -0.75
C LEU A 44 14.95 4.35 -2.11
N LEU A 45 14.01 3.63 -2.71
CA LEU A 45 14.18 3.06 -4.03
C LEU A 45 14.43 4.15 -5.09
N GLU A 46 13.69 5.25 -5.02
CA GLU A 46 13.89 6.41 -5.89
C GLU A 46 15.26 7.06 -5.66
N SER A 47 15.65 7.27 -4.42
CA SER A 47 16.94 7.86 -4.06
C SER A 47 18.13 7.01 -4.52
N MET A 48 17.96 5.68 -4.58
CA MET A 48 18.97 4.72 -5.04
C MET A 48 18.84 4.38 -6.53
N SER A 49 17.96 5.07 -7.29
CA SER A 49 17.77 4.82 -8.72
C SER A 49 18.58 5.78 -9.58
N SER A 50 18.68 5.49 -10.88
CA SER A 50 19.51 6.20 -11.86
C SER A 50 19.22 7.70 -12.04
N ARG A 51 18.13 8.20 -11.49
CA ARG A 51 17.81 9.65 -11.47
C ARG A 51 18.65 10.44 -10.46
N ASN A 52 19.33 9.76 -9.54
CA ASN A 52 20.17 10.36 -8.52
C ASN A 52 21.64 10.08 -8.83
N GLU A 53 22.47 11.12 -8.87
CA GLU A 53 23.92 10.98 -9.13
C GLU A 53 24.62 10.03 -8.17
N GLY A 54 24.22 10.02 -6.88
CA GLY A 54 24.75 9.09 -5.88
C GLY A 54 24.41 7.63 -6.13
N SER A 55 23.47 7.32 -7.01
CA SER A 55 23.03 5.94 -7.27
C SER A 55 24.12 5.06 -7.90
N VAL A 56 25.08 5.69 -8.60
CA VAL A 56 26.24 4.98 -9.20
C VAL A 56 27.20 4.39 -8.16
N LEU A 57 27.14 4.90 -6.93
CA LEU A 57 27.96 4.44 -5.80
C LEU A 57 27.31 3.29 -5.03
N ILE A 58 26.08 2.93 -5.38
CA ILE A 58 25.28 1.90 -4.67
C ILE A 58 25.16 0.67 -5.58
N ASN A 59 25.78 -0.43 -5.18
CA ASN A 59 25.65 -1.70 -5.88
C ASN A 59 24.29 -2.38 -5.57
N GLU A 60 23.96 -3.43 -6.33
CA GLU A 60 22.68 -4.13 -6.19
C GLU A 60 22.50 -4.77 -4.80
N GLN A 61 23.55 -5.35 -4.24
CA GLN A 61 23.49 -5.96 -2.92
C GLN A 61 23.23 -4.91 -1.82
N GLN A 62 23.95 -3.79 -1.86
CA GLN A 62 23.72 -2.68 -0.93
C GLN A 62 22.28 -2.14 -1.02
N ARG A 63 21.72 -2.04 -2.23
CA ARG A 63 20.33 -1.63 -2.43
C ARG A 63 19.35 -2.61 -1.79
N LYS A 64 19.56 -3.91 -1.97
CA LYS A 64 18.76 -4.98 -1.32
C LYS A 64 18.87 -4.91 0.20
N ASP A 65 20.07 -4.77 0.73
CA ASP A 65 20.32 -4.74 2.17
C ASP A 65 19.67 -3.52 2.84
N VAL A 66 19.79 -2.34 2.23
CA VAL A 66 19.14 -1.12 2.72
C VAL A 66 17.61 -1.29 2.73
N LEU A 67 17.02 -1.75 1.63
CA LEU A 67 15.58 -1.92 1.53
C LEU A 67 15.07 -3.01 2.49
N LYS A 68 15.79 -4.11 2.64
CA LYS A 68 15.44 -5.15 3.60
C LYS A 68 15.58 -4.66 5.04
N GLY A 69 16.65 -3.92 5.33
CA GLY A 69 16.89 -3.33 6.63
C GLY A 69 15.79 -2.39 7.10
N VAL A 70 15.07 -1.73 6.19
CA VAL A 70 13.90 -0.90 6.53
C VAL A 70 12.82 -1.75 7.19
N PHE A 71 12.48 -2.91 6.63
CA PHE A 71 11.49 -3.82 7.22
C PHE A 71 11.98 -4.41 8.54
N ASP A 72 13.21 -4.92 8.54
CA ASP A 72 13.78 -5.58 9.71
C ASP A 72 13.87 -4.65 10.91
N ASN A 73 14.32 -3.41 10.71
CA ASN A 73 14.43 -2.41 11.77
C ASN A 73 13.06 -1.84 12.19
N PHE A 74 12.15 -1.61 11.24
CA PHE A 74 10.83 -1.08 11.56
C PHE A 74 10.04 -2.05 12.46
N TYR A 75 10.15 -3.34 12.19
CA TYR A 75 9.48 -4.37 12.98
C TYR A 75 10.37 -5.03 14.06
N ALA A 76 11.54 -4.46 14.34
CA ALA A 76 12.48 -5.05 15.31
C ALA A 76 11.86 -5.25 16.70
N SER A 77 11.08 -4.27 17.16
CA SER A 77 10.44 -4.26 18.48
C SER A 77 9.15 -5.10 18.58
N GLN A 78 8.62 -5.61 17.47
CA GLN A 78 7.42 -6.44 17.51
C GLN A 78 7.81 -7.85 17.98
N GLU A 79 7.01 -8.43 18.85
CA GLU A 79 7.27 -9.77 19.43
C GLU A 79 6.60 -10.88 18.62
N GLU A 80 5.60 -10.54 17.80
CA GLU A 80 4.81 -11.48 17.03
C GLU A 80 5.65 -12.16 15.93
N ALA A 81 5.40 -13.45 15.74
CA ALA A 81 6.13 -14.28 14.78
C ALA A 81 5.77 -13.98 13.33
N VAL A 82 4.57 -13.44 13.09
CA VAL A 82 4.02 -13.14 11.77
C VAL A 82 3.58 -11.68 11.69
N ILE A 83 4.11 -10.96 10.72
CA ILE A 83 3.82 -9.55 10.48
C ILE A 83 3.00 -9.42 9.19
N PHE A 84 1.86 -8.75 9.26
CA PHE A 84 1.09 -8.33 8.10
C PHE A 84 1.23 -6.81 7.92
N ASP A 85 2.03 -6.40 6.94
CA ASP A 85 2.16 -4.98 6.59
C ASP A 85 1.04 -4.56 5.63
N THR A 86 0.27 -3.57 6.01
CA THR A 86 -0.89 -3.11 5.23
C THR A 86 -0.58 -1.80 4.52
N ASN A 87 -0.51 -1.85 3.20
CA ASN A 87 -0.46 -0.66 2.36
C ASN A 87 -0.93 -0.97 0.93
N ARG A 88 -1.77 -0.07 0.36
CA ARG A 88 -2.29 -0.23 -1.02
C ARG A 88 -1.21 -0.21 -2.10
N GLN A 89 -0.02 0.31 -1.81
CA GLN A 89 1.07 0.40 -2.78
C GLN A 89 1.78 -0.95 -3.01
N TRP A 90 1.59 -1.95 -2.16
CA TRP A 90 2.34 -3.21 -2.27
C TRP A 90 2.08 -3.97 -3.56
N CYS A 91 0.86 -3.93 -4.11
CA CYS A 91 0.57 -4.54 -5.42
C CYS A 91 1.41 -3.93 -6.55
N ALA A 92 1.76 -2.64 -6.47
CA ALA A 92 2.63 -1.98 -7.45
C ALA A 92 4.13 -2.26 -7.22
N LYS A 93 4.49 -3.00 -6.19
CA LYS A 93 5.90 -3.28 -5.80
C LYS A 93 6.22 -4.78 -5.79
N LEU A 94 5.37 -5.61 -6.40
CA LEU A 94 5.52 -7.07 -6.40
C LEU A 94 6.91 -7.56 -6.83
N PRO A 95 7.50 -7.08 -7.96
CA PRO A 95 8.81 -7.55 -8.38
C PRO A 95 9.90 -7.30 -7.34
N ALA A 96 9.90 -6.11 -6.73
CA ALA A 96 10.86 -5.75 -5.69
C ALA A 96 10.65 -6.56 -4.40
N LEU A 97 9.38 -6.73 -3.98
CA LEU A 97 9.05 -7.52 -2.79
C LEU A 97 9.44 -8.99 -2.97
N LYS A 98 9.25 -9.57 -4.15
CA LYS A 98 9.64 -10.95 -4.45
C LYS A 98 11.16 -11.16 -4.36
N GLN A 99 11.95 -10.15 -4.75
CA GLN A 99 13.41 -10.20 -4.61
C GLN A 99 13.89 -10.09 -3.15
N LEU A 100 13.20 -9.29 -2.33
CA LEU A 100 13.58 -9.06 -0.94
C LEU A 100 13.04 -10.13 0.02
N HIS A 101 11.82 -10.59 -0.24
CA HIS A 101 11.07 -11.52 0.60
C HIS A 101 10.40 -12.59 -0.29
N PRO A 102 11.16 -13.54 -0.85
CA PRO A 102 10.65 -14.52 -1.82
C PRO A 102 9.52 -15.39 -1.27
N ASP A 103 9.51 -15.65 0.04
CA ASP A 103 8.48 -16.46 0.71
C ASP A 103 7.26 -15.64 1.17
N ALA A 104 7.29 -14.31 1.02
CA ALA A 104 6.19 -13.46 1.44
C ALA A 104 4.98 -13.66 0.55
N LYS A 105 3.79 -13.64 1.16
CA LYS A 105 2.52 -13.70 0.46
C LYS A 105 1.84 -12.36 0.52
N ILE A 106 1.09 -12.04 -0.55
CA ILE A 106 0.36 -10.78 -0.66
C ILE A 106 -1.12 -11.09 -0.74
N ILE A 107 -1.89 -10.49 0.18
CA ILE A 107 -3.34 -10.58 0.21
C ILE A 107 -3.90 -9.32 -0.46
N CYS A 108 -4.54 -9.49 -1.61
CA CYS A 108 -5.17 -8.40 -2.34
C CYS A 108 -6.64 -8.28 -1.98
N CYS A 109 -7.02 -7.20 -1.30
CA CYS A 109 -8.41 -6.91 -0.98
C CYS A 109 -9.10 -6.27 -2.18
N VAL A 110 -10.12 -6.95 -2.72
CA VAL A 110 -10.86 -6.52 -3.92
C VAL A 110 -12.31 -6.22 -3.57
N ARG A 111 -12.89 -5.22 -4.19
CA ARG A 111 -14.30 -4.85 -4.07
C ARG A 111 -14.79 -4.23 -5.36
N ASN A 112 -16.09 -4.36 -5.65
CA ASN A 112 -16.71 -3.65 -6.77
C ASN A 112 -16.47 -2.13 -6.65
N VAL A 113 -15.97 -1.51 -7.74
CA VAL A 113 -15.55 -0.10 -7.76
C VAL A 113 -16.71 0.85 -7.43
N ALA A 114 -17.93 0.57 -7.89
CA ALA A 114 -19.10 1.39 -7.53
C ALA A 114 -19.35 1.41 -6.01
N TRP A 115 -19.12 0.30 -5.32
CA TRP A 115 -19.22 0.23 -3.86
C TRP A 115 -18.08 0.96 -3.15
N VAL A 116 -16.87 0.95 -3.74
CA VAL A 116 -15.74 1.75 -3.27
C VAL A 116 -16.09 3.23 -3.33
N MET A 117 -16.56 3.71 -4.48
CA MET A 117 -16.95 5.09 -4.71
C MET A 117 -18.10 5.52 -3.77
N ASN A 118 -19.14 4.70 -3.65
CA ASN A 118 -20.24 4.96 -2.70
C ASN A 118 -19.74 5.04 -1.24
N SER A 119 -18.75 4.22 -0.87
CA SER A 119 -18.14 4.27 0.47
C SER A 119 -17.38 5.58 0.72
N PHE A 120 -16.70 6.12 -0.30
CA PHE A 120 -16.06 7.43 -0.22
C PHE A 120 -17.10 8.54 -0.06
N GLU A 121 -18.15 8.53 -0.89
CA GLU A 121 -19.22 9.52 -0.83
C GLU A 121 -19.93 9.53 0.54
N LYS A 122 -20.24 8.36 1.08
CA LYS A 122 -20.79 8.25 2.45
C LYS A 122 -19.87 8.83 3.51
N SER A 123 -18.56 8.58 3.39
CA SER A 123 -17.55 9.10 4.32
C SER A 123 -17.44 10.62 4.22
N PHE A 124 -17.49 11.17 3.01
CA PHE A 124 -17.47 12.60 2.76
C PHE A 124 -18.70 13.29 3.40
N ARG A 125 -19.89 12.77 3.13
CA ARG A 125 -21.13 13.33 3.71
C ARG A 125 -21.16 13.29 5.24
N LYS A 126 -20.62 12.24 5.83
CA LYS A 126 -20.54 12.11 7.29
C LYS A 126 -19.60 13.15 7.93
N ASN A 127 -18.61 13.61 7.20
CA ASN A 127 -17.58 14.54 7.66
C ASN A 127 -17.64 15.87 6.89
N ALA A 128 -18.82 16.38 6.63
CA ALA A 128 -19.06 17.54 5.76
C ALA A 128 -18.34 18.84 6.20
N LEU A 129 -18.00 18.96 7.47
CA LEU A 129 -17.27 20.11 8.03
C LEU A 129 -15.74 19.94 8.02
N GLN A 130 -15.23 18.83 7.47
CA GLN A 130 -13.78 18.55 7.42
C GLN A 130 -13.31 18.53 5.97
N ASN A 131 -12.24 19.27 5.70
CA ASN A 131 -11.55 19.15 4.43
C ASN A 131 -10.94 17.76 4.28
N ASN A 132 -11.22 17.11 3.15
CA ASN A 132 -10.67 15.81 2.83
C ASN A 132 -9.40 15.97 1.99
N LYS A 133 -8.29 15.41 2.48
CA LYS A 133 -6.98 15.44 1.78
C LYS A 133 -6.97 14.74 0.41
N MET A 134 -8.04 14.05 0.04
CA MET A 134 -8.20 13.45 -1.29
C MET A 134 -8.53 14.46 -2.40
N PHE A 135 -8.93 15.68 -2.02
CA PHE A 135 -9.28 16.77 -2.93
C PHE A 135 -8.36 17.97 -2.69
N ASN A 136 -7.83 18.55 -3.77
CA ASN A 136 -6.87 19.64 -3.67
C ASN A 136 -7.55 21.00 -3.50
N ASN A 137 -8.80 21.10 -3.99
CA ASN A 137 -9.55 22.34 -4.01
C ASN A 137 -11.07 22.11 -3.95
N ALA A 138 -11.83 23.19 -3.82
CA ALA A 138 -13.28 23.15 -3.74
C ALA A 138 -13.94 22.61 -5.03
N ALA A 139 -13.39 22.91 -6.21
CA ALA A 139 -13.97 22.43 -7.47
C ALA A 139 -13.96 20.89 -7.56
N GLU A 140 -12.93 20.24 -7.02
CA GLU A 140 -12.84 18.79 -6.95
C GLU A 140 -13.83 18.17 -5.95
N SER A 141 -14.31 18.92 -4.96
CA SER A 141 -15.10 18.40 -3.84
C SER A 141 -16.55 18.89 -3.76
N ASN A 142 -16.95 19.92 -4.54
CA ASN A 142 -18.25 20.57 -4.38
C ASN A 142 -19.46 19.69 -4.72
N THR A 143 -19.36 18.85 -5.72
CA THR A 143 -20.48 17.98 -6.15
C THR A 143 -20.11 16.50 -6.03
N VAL A 144 -21.14 15.64 -6.00
CA VAL A 144 -20.91 14.18 -6.05
C VAL A 144 -20.18 13.79 -7.34
N TYR A 145 -20.52 14.43 -8.46
CA TYR A 145 -19.91 14.14 -9.76
C TYR A 145 -18.43 14.54 -9.77
N SER A 146 -18.08 15.76 -9.35
CA SER A 146 -16.69 16.20 -9.28
C SER A 146 -15.86 15.34 -8.33
N ARG A 147 -16.42 14.90 -7.21
CA ARG A 147 -15.73 13.98 -6.30
C ARG A 147 -15.46 12.61 -6.92
N LEU A 148 -16.45 12.04 -7.61
CA LEU A 148 -16.30 10.74 -8.25
C LEU A 148 -15.30 10.81 -9.41
N ASP A 149 -15.38 11.84 -10.25
CA ASP A 149 -14.45 12.08 -11.35
C ASP A 149 -13.01 12.23 -10.82
N THR A 150 -12.82 13.06 -9.80
CA THR A 150 -11.49 13.26 -9.18
C THR A 150 -10.91 11.96 -8.61
N LEU A 151 -11.71 11.16 -7.91
CA LEU A 151 -11.23 9.89 -7.34
C LEU A 151 -10.86 8.87 -8.41
N GLY A 152 -11.53 8.91 -9.58
CA GLY A 152 -11.27 8.04 -10.72
C GLY A 152 -10.21 8.55 -11.71
N GLN A 153 -9.75 9.80 -11.58
CA GLN A 153 -8.72 10.35 -12.45
C GLN A 153 -7.38 9.62 -12.29
N ARG A 154 -6.57 9.70 -13.35
CA ARG A 154 -5.24 9.09 -13.40
C ARG A 154 -4.40 9.52 -12.18
N ASP A 155 -3.69 8.54 -11.61
CA ASP A 155 -2.83 8.70 -10.44
C ASP A 155 -3.53 9.09 -9.12
N ARG A 156 -4.85 9.19 -9.13
CA ARG A 156 -5.62 9.33 -7.89
C ARG A 156 -5.81 7.98 -7.19
N VAL A 157 -6.31 8.05 -5.97
CA VAL A 157 -6.31 6.91 -5.04
C VAL A 157 -7.00 5.65 -5.57
N VAL A 158 -8.06 5.78 -6.37
CA VAL A 158 -8.79 4.62 -6.91
C VAL A 158 -8.11 4.10 -8.16
N ASP A 159 -7.73 4.98 -9.08
CA ASP A 159 -7.05 4.58 -10.33
C ASP A 159 -5.69 3.94 -10.03
N PHE A 160 -4.87 4.55 -9.18
CA PHE A 160 -3.60 3.97 -8.77
C PHE A 160 -3.76 2.57 -8.19
N ALA A 161 -4.70 2.39 -7.24
CA ALA A 161 -4.91 1.09 -6.61
C ALA A 161 -5.46 0.05 -7.59
N TRP A 162 -6.33 0.46 -8.54
CA TRP A 162 -6.86 -0.40 -9.59
C TRP A 162 -5.78 -0.82 -10.58
N SER A 163 -4.93 0.11 -11.01
CA SER A 163 -3.82 -0.16 -11.93
C SER A 163 -2.78 -1.08 -11.29
N ALA A 164 -2.43 -0.85 -10.02
CA ALA A 164 -1.55 -1.74 -9.27
C ALA A 164 -2.13 -3.14 -9.09
N LEU A 165 -3.45 -3.25 -8.90
CA LEU A 165 -4.13 -4.53 -8.78
C LEU A 165 -4.13 -5.29 -10.12
N LYS A 166 -4.37 -4.60 -11.24
CA LYS A 166 -4.27 -5.21 -12.59
C LYS A 166 -2.86 -5.73 -12.86
N GLU A 167 -1.84 -4.95 -12.53
CA GLU A 167 -0.46 -5.39 -12.64
C GLU A 167 -0.21 -6.68 -11.84
N ALA A 168 -0.72 -6.75 -10.60
CA ALA A 168 -0.60 -7.93 -9.77
C ALA A 168 -1.28 -9.17 -10.35
N PHE A 169 -2.40 -9.00 -11.07
CA PHE A 169 -3.16 -10.13 -11.65
C PHE A 169 -2.65 -10.60 -13.00
N TYR A 170 -2.13 -9.69 -13.82
CA TYR A 170 -1.82 -9.99 -15.23
C TYR A 170 -0.31 -10.00 -15.51
N SER A 171 0.54 -9.68 -14.54
CA SER A 171 1.98 -9.79 -14.71
C SER A 171 2.47 -11.22 -14.50
N GLU A 172 3.55 -11.58 -15.16
CA GLU A 172 4.23 -12.89 -14.98
C GLU A 172 4.73 -13.11 -13.53
N HIS A 173 4.73 -12.08 -12.71
CA HIS A 173 5.13 -12.13 -11.30
C HIS A 173 4.00 -12.49 -10.34
N SER A 174 2.80 -12.71 -10.83
CA SER A 174 1.62 -13.07 -10.02
C SER A 174 1.44 -14.59 -9.83
N SER A 175 2.30 -15.38 -10.44
CA SER A 175 2.30 -16.86 -10.36
C SER A 175 3.21 -17.41 -9.26
#